data_93df1c5505e18c2f9d03fec7f0e32cfe
#
_entry.id   93df1c5505e18c2f9d03fec7f0e32cfe
#
_cell.length_a   1.000
_cell.length_b   1.000
_cell.length_c   1.000
_cell.angle_alpha   90.00
_cell.angle_beta   90.00
_cell.angle_gamma   90.00
#
_symmetry.space_group_name_H-M   'P 1'
#
loop_
_entity.id
_entity.type
_entity.pdbx_description
1 polymer ?
#
loop_
_entity_poly.entity_id
_entity_poly.type
_entity_poly.pdbx_seq_one_letter_code
_entity_poly.pdbx_strand_id
1 'polypeptide(L)'
;MTAETFLIRTMSDTVETDIRRVHVIANEVLARYGMAPLTFEQLRQIADGPFDLFLIPVVFAAEYRQNQSLPFNEAKRVEIRRQALEIAQKHRFDVDPPEFISGIENSLKETKSAGLRNILMTTGGRRYKHQAMERIGIGGYFEEIVDRDQTYYAKEQGFYYLYRKHKPKHMRLVLLTGTATYIKAGNNAHGCKVGETYLEVVPIALATEHSYNDETTLRNARPSALVHSFEELMPVLEKLAPLG
;
A
#
# COMPACT_ATOMS: atom_id res chain seq x y z
N MET A 1 30.73 -4.76 8.91
CA MET A 1 29.79 -5.46 8.02
C MET A 1 28.64 -4.52 7.77
N THR A 2 28.45 -4.06 6.55
CA THR A 2 27.33 -3.21 6.14
C THR A 2 26.02 -3.99 6.24
N ALA A 3 24.97 -3.36 6.75
CA ALA A 3 23.64 -3.97 6.81
C ALA A 3 23.09 -4.15 5.39
N GLU A 4 22.50 -5.29 5.10
CA GLU A 4 21.81 -5.53 3.83
C GLU A 4 20.50 -4.71 3.84
N THR A 5 20.36 -3.78 2.87
CA THR A 5 19.23 -2.87 2.81
C THR A 5 18.23 -3.28 1.73
N PHE A 6 16.99 -3.51 2.13
CA PHE A 6 15.86 -3.81 1.27
C PHE A 6 14.97 -2.58 1.15
N LEU A 7 14.68 -2.15 -0.08
CA LEU A 7 13.71 -1.12 -0.34
C LEU A 7 12.37 -1.73 -0.71
N ILE A 8 11.43 -1.65 0.21
CA ILE A 8 10.07 -2.14 0.05
C ILE A 8 9.22 -1.02 -0.53
N ARG A 9 8.57 -1.28 -1.66
CA ARG A 9 7.59 -0.38 -2.28
C ARG A 9 6.20 -0.98 -2.20
N THR A 10 5.22 -0.20 -1.81
CA THR A 10 3.82 -0.62 -1.87
C THR A 10 3.29 -0.46 -3.29
N MET A 11 2.42 -1.38 -3.76
CA MET A 11 2.02 -1.42 -5.18
C MET A 11 1.21 -0.21 -5.60
N SER A 12 0.08 0.02 -4.95
CA SER A 12 -0.99 0.89 -5.46
C SER A 12 -0.79 2.39 -5.22
N ASP A 13 0.34 2.79 -4.69
CA ASP A 13 0.63 4.19 -4.31
C ASP A 13 2.09 4.62 -4.51
N THR A 14 2.95 3.67 -4.88
CA THR A 14 4.36 3.96 -5.22
C THR A 14 4.80 3.37 -6.55
N VAL A 15 3.99 2.51 -7.15
CA VAL A 15 4.26 1.88 -8.44
C VAL A 15 3.17 2.22 -9.45
N GLU A 16 1.91 2.06 -9.10
CA GLU A 16 0.73 2.31 -9.96
C GLU A 16 -0.24 3.32 -9.34
N THR A 17 -1.04 3.97 -10.19
CA THR A 17 -2.10 4.88 -9.79
C THR A 17 -3.43 4.13 -9.72
N ASP A 18 -3.81 3.69 -8.53
CA ASP A 18 -5.05 2.91 -8.32
C ASP A 18 -6.16 3.71 -7.61
N ILE A 19 -5.80 4.78 -6.90
CA ILE A 19 -6.74 5.52 -6.04
C ILE A 19 -7.91 6.14 -6.82
N ARG A 20 -7.70 6.57 -8.07
CA ARG A 20 -8.77 7.13 -8.91
C ARG A 20 -9.82 6.07 -9.25
N ARG A 21 -9.38 4.86 -9.61
CA ARG A 21 -10.26 3.73 -9.87
C ARG A 21 -11.00 3.32 -8.59
N VAL A 22 -10.31 3.28 -7.46
CA VAL A 22 -10.92 3.02 -6.15
C VAL A 22 -12.02 4.05 -5.86
N HIS A 23 -11.82 5.32 -6.21
CA HIS A 23 -12.83 6.38 -6.05
C HIS A 23 -14.08 6.12 -6.91
N VAL A 24 -13.92 5.72 -8.15
CA VAL A 24 -15.05 5.37 -9.03
C VAL A 24 -15.82 4.18 -8.46
N ILE A 25 -15.13 3.10 -8.10
CA ILE A 25 -15.75 1.90 -7.51
C ILE A 25 -16.48 2.24 -6.21
N ALA A 26 -15.85 3.02 -5.34
CA ALA A 26 -16.46 3.45 -4.08
C ALA A 26 -17.78 4.17 -4.30
N ASN A 27 -17.81 5.13 -5.23
CA ASN A 27 -19.00 5.91 -5.51
C ASN A 27 -20.11 5.10 -6.20
N GLU A 28 -19.78 4.14 -7.05
CA GLU A 28 -20.75 3.19 -7.59
C GLU A 28 -21.38 2.30 -6.50
N VAL A 29 -20.57 1.86 -5.51
CA VAL A 29 -21.11 1.13 -4.35
C VAL A 29 -22.04 2.01 -3.53
N LEU A 30 -21.62 3.22 -3.18
CA LEU A 30 -22.41 4.17 -2.41
C LEU A 30 -23.74 4.50 -3.08
N ALA A 31 -23.73 4.71 -4.40
CA ALA A 31 -24.94 4.97 -5.18
C ALA A 31 -25.97 3.83 -5.08
N ARG A 32 -25.56 2.56 -4.99
CA ARG A 32 -26.48 1.42 -4.77
C ARG A 32 -27.19 1.46 -3.42
N TYR A 33 -26.61 2.16 -2.45
CA TYR A 33 -27.19 2.38 -1.13
C TYR A 33 -27.89 3.75 -0.99
N GLY A 34 -28.09 4.47 -2.11
CA GLY A 34 -28.71 5.79 -2.11
C GLY A 34 -27.90 6.86 -1.36
N MET A 35 -26.60 6.64 -1.21
CA MET A 35 -25.71 7.54 -0.49
C MET A 35 -25.08 8.56 -1.44
N ALA A 36 -24.78 9.76 -0.90
CA ALA A 36 -24.03 10.77 -1.61
C ALA A 36 -22.61 10.28 -1.97
N PRO A 37 -22.08 10.65 -3.16
CA PRO A 37 -20.72 10.30 -3.52
C PRO A 37 -19.71 10.97 -2.58
N LEU A 38 -18.60 10.29 -2.34
CA LEU A 38 -17.42 10.87 -1.68
C LEU A 38 -16.68 11.76 -2.67
N THR A 39 -16.16 12.89 -2.20
CA THR A 39 -15.14 13.61 -2.95
C THR A 39 -13.83 12.80 -2.93
N PHE A 40 -12.92 13.16 -3.84
CA PHE A 40 -11.61 12.49 -3.88
C PHE A 40 -10.82 12.71 -2.59
N GLU A 41 -10.88 13.90 -2.02
CA GLU A 41 -10.25 14.26 -0.75
C GLU A 41 -10.85 13.48 0.42
N GLN A 42 -12.17 13.33 0.46
CA GLN A 42 -12.84 12.52 1.48
C GLN A 42 -12.42 11.04 1.40
N LEU A 43 -12.31 10.50 0.17
CA LEU A 43 -11.80 9.14 0.00
C LEU A 43 -10.38 9.02 0.54
N ARG A 44 -9.48 9.95 0.23
CA ARG A 44 -8.08 9.91 0.69
C ARG A 44 -7.91 9.98 2.20
N GLN A 45 -8.88 10.50 2.93
CA GLN A 45 -8.88 10.51 4.39
C GLN A 45 -9.24 9.15 5.00
N ILE A 46 -10.02 8.32 4.29
CA ILE A 46 -10.55 7.06 4.81
C ILE A 46 -9.98 5.82 4.09
N ALA A 47 -9.35 5.99 2.94
CA ALA A 47 -8.83 4.86 2.15
C ALA A 47 -7.73 4.12 2.93
N ASP A 48 -7.92 2.81 3.08
CA ASP A 48 -6.99 1.94 3.76
C ASP A 48 -7.07 0.50 3.25
N GLY A 49 -6.04 0.06 2.56
CA GLY A 49 -5.96 -1.30 2.06
C GLY A 49 -6.98 -1.65 0.98
N PRO A 50 -7.48 -2.89 0.97
CA PRO A 50 -8.50 -3.31 0.01
C PRO A 50 -9.78 -2.49 0.15
N PHE A 51 -10.28 -1.95 -0.97
CA PHE A 51 -11.44 -1.03 -0.98
C PHE A 51 -12.71 -1.64 -0.35
N ASP A 52 -12.89 -2.94 -0.42
CA ASP A 52 -14.02 -3.65 0.20
C ASP A 52 -13.99 -3.55 1.74
N LEU A 53 -12.83 -3.37 2.35
CA LEU A 53 -12.72 -3.27 3.80
C LEU A 53 -13.03 -1.86 4.33
N PHE A 54 -12.58 -0.79 3.66
CA PHE A 54 -12.86 0.57 4.15
C PHE A 54 -14.27 1.05 3.76
N LEU A 55 -14.86 0.55 2.67
CA LEU A 55 -16.22 0.90 2.28
C LEU A 55 -17.29 0.34 3.22
N ILE A 56 -17.06 -0.84 3.79
CA ILE A 56 -18.01 -1.46 4.71
C ILE A 56 -18.34 -0.55 5.90
N PRO A 57 -17.37 0.00 6.66
CA PRO A 57 -17.66 0.93 7.73
C PRO A 57 -18.40 2.19 7.27
N VAL A 58 -18.10 2.72 6.08
CA VAL A 58 -18.76 3.91 5.54
C VAL A 58 -20.23 3.65 5.27
N VAL A 59 -20.57 2.54 4.60
CA VAL A 59 -21.96 2.16 4.32
C VAL A 59 -22.73 1.90 5.61
N PHE A 60 -22.14 1.15 6.56
CA PHE A 60 -22.78 0.88 7.84
C PHE A 60 -23.03 2.17 8.65
N ALA A 61 -22.06 3.05 8.73
CA ALA A 61 -22.21 4.30 9.46
C ALA A 61 -23.32 5.18 8.88
N ALA A 62 -23.51 5.19 7.57
CA ALA A 62 -24.57 5.95 6.94
C ALA A 62 -25.95 5.29 7.11
N GLU A 63 -26.06 3.98 6.96
CA GLU A 63 -27.30 3.25 7.20
C GLU A 63 -27.73 3.35 8.69
N TYR A 64 -26.77 3.28 9.63
CA TYR A 64 -27.07 3.48 11.05
C TYR A 64 -27.61 4.86 11.36
N ARG A 65 -27.11 5.92 10.70
CA ARG A 65 -27.65 7.28 10.86
C ARG A 65 -29.09 7.40 10.34
N GLN A 66 -29.41 6.65 9.27
CA GLN A 66 -30.77 6.66 8.70
C GLN A 66 -31.75 5.78 9.48
N ASN A 67 -31.26 4.71 10.07
CA ASN A 67 -32.09 3.74 10.80
C ASN A 67 -31.32 3.20 12.01
N GLN A 68 -31.50 3.86 13.17
CA GLN A 68 -30.80 3.54 14.44
C GLN A 68 -31.11 2.13 15.00
N SER A 69 -31.99 1.37 14.38
CA SER A 69 -32.37 0.03 14.82
C SER A 69 -31.66 -1.10 14.08
N LEU A 70 -30.78 -0.80 13.10
CA LEU A 70 -30.06 -1.84 12.36
C LEU A 70 -28.84 -2.34 13.16
N PRO A 71 -28.89 -3.57 13.72
CA PRO A 71 -27.69 -4.18 14.28
C PRO A 71 -26.66 -4.42 13.19
N PHE A 72 -25.37 -4.37 13.56
CA PHE A 72 -24.30 -4.86 12.69
C PHE A 72 -24.63 -6.28 12.26
N ASN A 73 -24.90 -6.45 10.97
CA ASN A 73 -25.35 -7.74 10.43
C ASN A 73 -24.26 -8.26 9.47
N GLU A 74 -23.72 -9.45 9.79
CA GLU A 74 -22.71 -10.10 8.96
C GLU A 74 -23.23 -10.36 7.53
N ALA A 75 -24.50 -10.68 7.36
CA ALA A 75 -25.12 -10.85 6.04
C ALA A 75 -25.01 -9.56 5.20
N LYS A 76 -25.22 -8.40 5.81
CA LYS A 76 -25.09 -7.09 5.14
C LYS A 76 -23.64 -6.81 4.77
N ARG A 77 -22.70 -7.14 5.62
CA ARG A 77 -21.26 -7.03 5.33
C ARG A 77 -20.87 -7.87 4.12
N VAL A 78 -21.33 -9.13 4.08
CA VAL A 78 -21.09 -10.03 2.94
C VAL A 78 -21.71 -9.46 1.67
N GLU A 79 -22.91 -8.91 1.74
CA GLU A 79 -23.60 -8.30 0.60
C GLU A 79 -22.84 -7.06 0.06
N ILE A 80 -22.42 -6.13 0.93
CA ILE A 80 -21.63 -4.96 0.53
C ILE A 80 -20.33 -5.42 -0.17
N ARG A 81 -19.65 -6.40 0.43
CA ARG A 81 -18.43 -6.94 -0.15
C ARG A 81 -18.66 -7.57 -1.52
N ARG A 82 -19.73 -8.36 -1.68
CA ARG A 82 -20.10 -8.98 -2.94
C ARG A 82 -20.36 -7.92 -4.02
N GLN A 83 -21.14 -6.88 -3.70
CA GLN A 83 -21.42 -5.79 -4.63
C GLN A 83 -20.17 -5.00 -5.01
N ALA A 84 -19.30 -4.71 -4.03
CA ALA A 84 -18.04 -4.04 -4.28
C ALA A 84 -17.13 -4.85 -5.22
N LEU A 85 -17.07 -6.18 -5.04
CA LEU A 85 -16.31 -7.07 -5.92
C LEU A 85 -16.92 -7.16 -7.33
N GLU A 86 -18.24 -7.19 -7.47
CA GLU A 86 -18.91 -7.17 -8.77
C GLU A 86 -18.64 -5.87 -9.54
N ILE A 87 -18.67 -4.74 -8.86
CA ILE A 87 -18.32 -3.44 -9.45
C ILE A 87 -16.85 -3.42 -9.84
N ALA A 88 -15.97 -3.88 -8.95
CA ALA A 88 -14.53 -3.94 -9.23
C ALA A 88 -14.19 -4.80 -10.46
N GLN A 89 -14.98 -5.85 -10.72
CA GLN A 89 -14.82 -6.67 -11.92
C GLN A 89 -15.10 -5.91 -13.23
N LYS A 90 -15.96 -4.88 -13.19
CA LYS A 90 -16.23 -4.04 -14.37
C LYS A 90 -15.07 -3.09 -14.67
N HIS A 91 -14.31 -2.72 -13.62
CA HIS A 91 -13.14 -1.85 -13.68
C HIS A 91 -11.84 -2.66 -13.60
N ARG A 92 -11.82 -3.86 -14.21
CA ARG A 92 -10.64 -4.71 -14.20
C ARG A 92 -9.50 -4.10 -14.99
N PHE A 93 -8.28 -4.48 -14.68
CA PHE A 93 -7.06 -4.00 -15.34
C PHE A 93 -6.95 -4.32 -16.84
N ASP A 94 -7.64 -5.35 -17.31
CA ASP A 94 -7.72 -5.65 -18.74
C ASP A 94 -8.64 -4.68 -19.49
N VAL A 95 -9.56 -4.02 -18.78
CA VAL A 95 -10.48 -3.01 -19.31
C VAL A 95 -9.97 -1.60 -19.06
N ASP A 96 -9.43 -1.36 -17.85
CA ASP A 96 -8.91 -0.06 -17.39
C ASP A 96 -7.58 -0.30 -16.67
N PRO A 97 -6.46 -0.44 -17.42
CA PRO A 97 -5.16 -0.71 -16.85
C PRO A 97 -4.68 0.48 -15.99
N PRO A 98 -4.08 0.22 -14.83
CA PRO A 98 -3.53 1.29 -14.01
C PRO A 98 -2.40 1.99 -14.76
N GLU A 99 -2.31 3.29 -14.58
CA GLU A 99 -1.15 4.06 -14.99
C GLU A 99 -0.02 3.88 -13.98
N PHE A 100 1.22 3.92 -14.47
CA PHE A 100 2.39 3.93 -13.62
C PHE A 100 2.69 5.33 -13.17
N ILE A 101 3.13 5.44 -11.92
CA ILE A 101 3.56 6.72 -11.37
C ILE A 101 4.78 7.18 -12.14
N SER A 102 4.73 8.42 -12.65
CA SER A 102 5.84 9.02 -13.40
C SER A 102 7.14 8.94 -12.60
N GLY A 103 8.23 8.57 -13.26
CA GLY A 103 9.54 8.43 -12.63
C GLY A 103 9.82 7.09 -11.93
N ILE A 104 8.82 6.20 -11.79
CA ILE A 104 9.02 4.91 -11.11
C ILE A 104 10.14 4.06 -11.73
N GLU A 105 10.20 3.98 -13.05
CA GLU A 105 11.21 3.17 -13.73
C GLU A 105 12.63 3.70 -13.47
N ASN A 106 12.83 5.02 -13.54
CA ASN A 106 14.10 5.64 -13.23
C ASN A 106 14.50 5.40 -11.77
N SER A 107 13.56 5.59 -10.84
CA SER A 107 13.79 5.33 -9.42
C SER A 107 14.15 3.86 -9.13
N LEU A 108 13.55 2.89 -9.85
CA LEU A 108 13.91 1.48 -9.74
C LEU A 108 15.31 1.19 -10.27
N LYS A 109 15.72 1.84 -11.39
CA LYS A 109 17.08 1.75 -11.94
C LYS A 109 18.11 2.32 -10.98
N GLU A 110 17.88 3.52 -10.46
CA GLU A 110 18.76 4.21 -9.52
C GLU A 110 18.98 3.41 -8.25
N THR A 111 17.89 2.95 -7.61
CA THR A 111 17.96 2.18 -6.37
C THR A 111 18.67 0.83 -6.59
N LYS A 112 18.44 0.16 -7.71
CA LYS A 112 19.16 -1.06 -8.08
C LYS A 112 20.65 -0.80 -8.31
N SER A 113 21.00 0.29 -9.00
CA SER A 113 22.39 0.69 -9.24
C SER A 113 23.12 1.06 -7.95
N ALA A 114 22.40 1.58 -6.96
CA ALA A 114 22.91 1.87 -5.62
C ALA A 114 23.04 0.61 -4.73
N GLY A 115 22.78 -0.59 -5.27
CA GLY A 115 22.88 -1.86 -4.54
C GLY A 115 21.72 -2.17 -3.62
N LEU A 116 20.61 -1.42 -3.71
CA LEU A 116 19.39 -1.70 -2.94
C LEU A 116 18.61 -2.86 -3.55
N ARG A 117 18.10 -3.72 -2.71
CA ARG A 117 17.23 -4.84 -3.11
C ARG A 117 15.78 -4.36 -3.13
N ASN A 118 15.21 -4.19 -4.32
CA ASN A 118 13.82 -3.75 -4.45
C ASN A 118 12.85 -4.89 -4.21
N ILE A 119 11.92 -4.70 -3.29
CA ILE A 119 10.83 -5.62 -2.94
C ILE A 119 9.51 -4.93 -3.21
N LEU A 120 8.58 -5.63 -3.85
CA LEU A 120 7.21 -5.16 -3.97
C LEU A 120 6.36 -5.76 -2.85
N MET A 121 5.62 -4.94 -2.11
CA MET A 121 4.68 -5.39 -1.09
C MET A 121 3.25 -4.96 -1.43
N THR A 122 2.31 -5.89 -1.33
CA THR A 122 0.89 -5.62 -1.60
C THR A 122 -0.02 -6.50 -0.74
N THR A 123 -1.16 -5.97 -0.32
CA THR A 123 -2.25 -6.76 0.27
C THR A 123 -3.21 -7.31 -0.80
N GLY A 124 -2.95 -7.02 -2.07
CA GLY A 124 -3.69 -7.55 -3.21
C GLY A 124 -3.27 -8.97 -3.61
N GLY A 125 -4.07 -9.61 -4.47
CA GLY A 125 -3.78 -10.96 -4.97
C GLY A 125 -2.63 -10.98 -5.98
N ARG A 126 -1.80 -12.02 -5.89
CA ARG A 126 -0.58 -12.19 -6.68
C ARG A 126 -0.78 -12.14 -8.20
N ARG A 127 -1.74 -12.94 -8.70
CA ARG A 127 -1.96 -13.08 -10.16
C ARG A 127 -2.18 -11.75 -10.87
N TYR A 128 -2.97 -10.91 -10.25
CA TYR A 128 -3.34 -9.61 -10.76
C TYR A 128 -2.15 -8.65 -10.87
N LYS A 129 -1.32 -8.60 -9.84
CA LYS A 129 -0.17 -7.70 -9.76
C LYS A 129 0.99 -8.13 -10.65
N HIS A 130 1.22 -9.43 -10.81
CA HIS A 130 2.20 -9.94 -11.77
C HIS A 130 1.87 -9.53 -13.20
N GLN A 131 0.61 -9.69 -13.62
CA GLN A 131 0.18 -9.33 -14.97
C GLN A 131 0.37 -7.82 -15.25
N ALA A 132 0.10 -6.97 -14.26
CA ALA A 132 0.32 -5.53 -14.40
C ALA A 132 1.81 -5.22 -14.61
N MET A 133 2.68 -5.80 -13.82
CA MET A 133 4.14 -5.56 -13.89
C MET A 133 4.79 -6.13 -15.16
N GLU A 134 4.34 -7.32 -15.61
CA GLU A 134 4.83 -7.95 -16.84
C GLU A 134 4.50 -7.11 -18.08
N ARG A 135 3.29 -6.55 -18.14
CA ARG A 135 2.86 -5.69 -19.25
C ARG A 135 3.73 -4.46 -19.45
N ILE A 136 4.37 -3.97 -18.39
CA ILE A 136 5.10 -2.70 -18.40
C ILE A 136 6.61 -2.90 -18.31
N GLY A 137 7.04 -4.16 -18.18
CA GLY A 137 8.46 -4.48 -18.22
C GLY A 137 9.22 -4.12 -16.94
N ILE A 138 8.57 -3.73 -15.84
CA ILE A 138 9.24 -3.39 -14.59
C ILE A 138 9.41 -4.55 -13.62
N GLY A 139 8.82 -5.71 -13.92
CA GLY A 139 8.92 -6.90 -13.06
C GLY A 139 10.35 -7.32 -12.75
N GLY A 140 11.26 -7.15 -13.70
CA GLY A 140 12.68 -7.49 -13.54
C GLY A 140 13.49 -6.60 -12.59
N TYR A 141 12.89 -5.51 -12.07
CA TYR A 141 13.53 -4.65 -11.07
C TYR A 141 13.26 -5.11 -9.63
N PHE A 142 12.26 -5.94 -9.41
CA PHE A 142 11.92 -6.46 -8.09
C PHE A 142 12.49 -7.87 -7.92
N GLU A 143 13.21 -8.09 -6.83
CA GLU A 143 13.72 -9.42 -6.48
C GLU A 143 12.61 -10.32 -5.94
N GLU A 144 11.61 -9.71 -5.30
CA GLU A 144 10.52 -10.43 -4.67
C GLU A 144 9.23 -9.61 -4.64
N ILE A 145 8.11 -10.34 -4.68
CA ILE A 145 6.77 -9.82 -4.43
C ILE A 145 6.24 -10.49 -3.17
N VAL A 146 5.96 -9.65 -2.17
CA VAL A 146 5.29 -10.05 -0.92
C VAL A 146 3.82 -9.67 -1.07
N ASP A 147 2.97 -10.65 -1.25
CA ASP A 147 1.54 -10.46 -1.50
C ASP A 147 0.67 -10.93 -0.32
N ARG A 148 -0.63 -10.99 -0.54
CA ARG A 148 -1.61 -11.40 0.46
C ARG A 148 -1.34 -12.77 1.07
N ASP A 149 -0.76 -13.70 0.32
CA ASP A 149 -0.52 -15.06 0.81
C ASP A 149 0.59 -15.09 1.88
N GLN A 150 1.51 -14.10 1.85
CA GLN A 150 2.55 -13.92 2.87
C GLN A 150 2.11 -12.94 3.97
N THR A 151 1.27 -11.95 3.65
CA THR A 151 0.86 -10.92 4.62
C THR A 151 -0.38 -11.30 5.41
N TYR A 152 -1.22 -12.21 4.91
CA TYR A 152 -2.53 -12.55 5.51
C TYR A 152 -3.37 -11.32 5.86
N TYR A 153 -3.31 -10.27 5.00
CA TYR A 153 -3.89 -8.93 5.22
C TYR A 153 -3.28 -8.11 6.37
N ALA A 154 -2.36 -8.66 7.15
CA ALA A 154 -1.63 -7.93 8.18
C ALA A 154 -0.31 -7.43 7.60
N LYS A 155 -0.20 -6.12 7.42
CA LYS A 155 0.95 -5.48 6.76
C LYS A 155 2.27 -5.80 7.45
N GLU A 156 2.27 -5.90 8.77
CA GLU A 156 3.43 -6.27 9.59
C GLU A 156 3.98 -7.66 9.25
N GLN A 157 3.11 -8.62 8.87
CA GLN A 157 3.54 -9.98 8.53
C GLN A 157 4.48 -10.00 7.32
N GLY A 158 4.35 -9.05 6.40
CA GLY A 158 5.25 -8.91 5.27
C GLY A 158 6.69 -8.64 5.70
N PHE A 159 6.91 -7.80 6.72
CA PHE A 159 8.25 -7.53 7.26
C PHE A 159 8.83 -8.75 7.96
N TYR A 160 8.02 -9.45 8.77
CA TYR A 160 8.43 -10.69 9.44
C TYR A 160 8.71 -11.81 8.44
N TYR A 161 7.93 -11.90 7.35
CA TYR A 161 8.16 -12.85 6.29
C TYR A 161 9.52 -12.64 5.62
N LEU A 162 9.82 -11.41 5.20
CA LEU A 162 11.10 -11.05 4.58
C LEU A 162 12.28 -11.42 5.49
N TYR A 163 12.19 -11.05 6.76
CA TYR A 163 13.22 -11.38 7.73
C TYR A 163 13.43 -12.90 7.84
N ARG A 164 12.35 -13.68 8.03
CA ARG A 164 12.45 -15.15 8.17
C ARG A 164 13.02 -15.82 6.93
N LYS A 165 12.71 -15.28 5.75
CA LYS A 165 13.17 -15.83 4.47
C LYS A 165 14.65 -15.57 4.24
N HIS A 166 15.10 -14.35 4.43
CA HIS A 166 16.46 -13.94 4.11
C HIS A 166 17.44 -14.18 5.26
N LYS A 167 16.97 -14.23 6.51
CA LYS A 167 17.77 -14.52 7.74
C LYS A 167 19.09 -13.75 7.81
N PRO A 168 19.14 -12.46 7.52
CA PRO A 168 20.37 -11.68 7.54
C PRO A 168 20.82 -11.46 8.99
N LYS A 169 22.13 -11.32 9.20
CA LYS A 169 22.67 -10.91 10.51
C LYS A 169 22.26 -9.49 10.86
N HIS A 170 22.22 -8.61 9.86
CA HIS A 170 21.74 -7.22 9.98
C HIS A 170 20.90 -6.89 8.75
N MET A 171 19.64 -6.61 8.95
CA MET A 171 18.70 -6.24 7.89
C MET A 171 18.06 -4.91 8.19
N ARG A 172 18.11 -4.02 7.23
CA ARG A 172 17.36 -2.79 7.25
C ARG A 172 16.27 -2.84 6.18
N LEU A 173 15.04 -2.60 6.57
CA LEU A 173 13.87 -2.54 5.70
C LEU A 173 13.46 -1.08 5.55
N VAL A 174 13.71 -0.49 4.40
CA VAL A 174 13.19 0.84 4.08
C VAL A 174 11.85 0.65 3.37
N LEU A 175 10.79 1.22 3.92
CA LEU A 175 9.45 1.13 3.37
C LEU A 175 9.06 2.45 2.71
N LEU A 176 8.83 2.45 1.41
CA LEU A 176 8.28 3.58 0.66
C LEU A 176 6.79 3.34 0.39
N THR A 177 5.93 4.25 0.85
CA THR A 177 4.47 4.10 0.74
C THR A 177 3.72 5.43 0.77
N GLY A 178 2.62 5.52 0.04
CA GLY A 178 1.63 6.62 0.13
C GLY A 178 0.43 6.27 1.02
N THR A 179 0.52 5.22 1.85
CA THR A 179 -0.57 4.73 2.71
C THR A 179 -0.19 4.79 4.19
N ALA A 180 -0.93 5.54 4.98
CA ALA A 180 -0.66 5.77 6.41
C ALA A 180 -0.63 4.49 7.25
N THR A 181 -1.46 3.50 6.94
CA THR A 181 -1.47 2.23 7.67
C THR A 181 -0.25 1.36 7.42
N TYR A 182 0.40 1.48 6.25
CA TYR A 182 1.70 0.85 6.03
C TYR A 182 2.80 1.54 6.85
N ILE A 183 2.76 2.88 6.98
CA ILE A 183 3.70 3.62 7.84
C ILE A 183 3.55 3.15 9.29
N LYS A 184 2.30 3.08 9.80
CA LYS A 184 2.02 2.59 11.16
C LYS A 184 2.49 1.15 11.34
N ALA A 185 2.26 0.27 10.35
CA ALA A 185 2.73 -1.11 10.38
C ALA A 185 4.26 -1.19 10.44
N GLY A 186 4.98 -0.35 9.68
CA GLY A 186 6.42 -0.24 9.73
C GLY A 186 6.92 0.23 11.11
N ASN A 187 6.30 1.25 11.68
CA ASN A 187 6.62 1.75 13.01
C ASN A 187 6.37 0.68 14.09
N ASN A 188 5.28 -0.07 14.00
CA ASN A 188 4.97 -1.16 14.94
C ASN A 188 5.96 -2.33 14.83
N ALA A 189 6.44 -2.62 13.62
CA ALA A 189 7.42 -3.69 13.40
C ALA A 189 8.85 -3.28 13.79
N HIS A 190 9.15 -1.96 13.79
CA HIS A 190 10.47 -1.45 14.18
C HIS A 190 10.79 -1.81 15.63
N GLY A 191 11.98 -2.34 15.86
CA GLY A 191 12.43 -2.75 17.21
C GLY A 191 11.82 -4.09 17.69
N CYS A 192 10.91 -4.72 16.93
CA CYS A 192 10.39 -6.03 17.29
C CYS A 192 11.47 -7.12 17.12
N LYS A 193 11.55 -8.01 18.11
CA LYS A 193 12.49 -9.13 18.10
C LYS A 193 11.97 -10.27 17.21
N VAL A 194 12.82 -10.70 16.26
CA VAL A 194 12.54 -11.88 15.42
C VAL A 194 13.76 -12.81 15.50
N GLY A 195 13.59 -13.95 16.14
CA GLY A 195 14.72 -14.79 16.50
C GLY A 195 15.66 -14.09 17.48
N GLU A 196 16.93 -13.95 17.13
CA GLU A 196 17.94 -13.24 17.95
C GLU A 196 18.20 -11.79 17.52
N THR A 197 17.52 -11.32 16.47
CA THR A 197 17.74 -9.99 15.86
C THR A 197 16.52 -9.10 16.04
N TYR A 198 16.75 -7.79 16.04
CA TYR A 198 15.69 -6.78 16.02
C TYR A 198 15.46 -6.28 14.59
N LEU A 199 14.19 -6.12 14.21
CA LEU A 199 13.84 -5.52 12.93
C LEU A 199 14.16 -4.03 12.92
N GLU A 200 14.90 -3.58 11.93
CA GLU A 200 15.05 -2.16 11.62
C GLU A 200 14.14 -1.83 10.43
N VAL A 201 13.01 -1.15 10.69
CA VAL A 201 12.09 -0.70 9.66
C VAL A 201 12.08 0.82 9.64
N VAL A 202 12.31 1.41 8.46
CA VAL A 202 12.39 2.86 8.25
C VAL A 202 11.28 3.26 7.26
N PRO A 203 10.10 3.71 7.72
CA PRO A 203 9.03 4.14 6.84
C PRO A 203 9.32 5.53 6.25
N ILE A 204 9.24 5.62 4.91
CA ILE A 204 9.26 6.87 4.14
C ILE A 204 7.89 7.06 3.51
N ALA A 205 7.26 8.20 3.75
CA ALA A 205 6.02 8.56 3.10
C ALA A 205 6.30 9.16 1.72
N LEU A 206 5.59 8.68 0.68
CA LEU A 206 5.52 9.31 -0.62
C LEU A 206 4.19 10.07 -0.73
N ALA A 207 4.24 11.40 -0.67
CA ALA A 207 3.08 12.28 -0.69
C ALA A 207 2.89 12.88 -2.08
N THR A 208 2.22 12.16 -2.97
CA THR A 208 1.88 12.59 -4.32
C THR A 208 0.36 12.69 -4.50
N GLU A 209 -0.08 13.17 -5.65
CA GLU A 209 -1.50 13.11 -6.03
C GLU A 209 -2.02 11.66 -6.17
N HIS A 210 -1.14 10.68 -6.33
CA HIS A 210 -1.44 9.26 -6.48
C HIS A 210 -1.46 8.49 -5.15
N SER A 211 -1.05 9.14 -4.05
CA SER A 211 -1.03 8.50 -2.73
C SER A 211 -2.44 8.23 -2.21
N TYR A 212 -2.61 7.10 -1.52
CA TYR A 212 -3.90 6.75 -0.92
C TYR A 212 -4.34 7.74 0.15
N ASN A 213 -3.40 8.28 0.92
CA ASN A 213 -3.70 9.27 1.95
C ASN A 213 -3.14 10.65 1.57
N ASP A 214 -3.79 11.69 2.07
CA ASP A 214 -3.27 13.05 1.98
C ASP A 214 -2.02 13.25 2.84
N GLU A 215 -1.29 14.31 2.60
CA GLU A 215 -0.03 14.58 3.30
C GLU A 215 -0.21 14.72 4.81
N THR A 216 -1.31 15.32 5.27
CA THR A 216 -1.61 15.47 6.70
C THR A 216 -1.77 14.10 7.37
N THR A 217 -2.53 13.21 6.73
CA THR A 217 -2.74 11.84 7.22
C THR A 217 -1.44 11.05 7.24
N LEU A 218 -0.60 11.20 6.20
CA LEU A 218 0.72 10.57 6.13
C LEU A 218 1.66 11.09 7.24
N ARG A 219 1.73 12.40 7.47
CA ARG A 219 2.52 13.00 8.56
C ARG A 219 2.06 12.52 9.94
N ASN A 220 0.74 12.41 10.15
CA ASN A 220 0.17 11.90 11.41
C ASN A 220 0.52 10.43 11.67
N ALA A 221 0.85 9.66 10.63
CA ALA A 221 1.33 8.28 10.77
C ALA A 221 2.81 8.20 11.23
N ARG A 222 3.52 9.34 11.32
CA ARG A 222 4.91 9.49 11.80
C ARG A 222 5.93 8.72 10.96
N PRO A 223 6.05 9.01 9.65
CA PRO A 223 7.14 8.47 8.85
C PRO A 223 8.50 9.01 9.32
N SER A 224 9.57 8.28 9.05
CA SER A 224 10.96 8.75 9.29
C SER A 224 11.34 9.89 8.35
N ALA A 225 10.74 9.93 7.16
CA ALA A 225 10.84 11.04 6.20
C ALA A 225 9.58 11.08 5.34
N LEU A 226 9.38 12.23 4.67
CA LEU A 226 8.34 12.44 3.68
C LEU A 226 8.98 13.03 2.43
N VAL A 227 8.67 12.46 1.28
CA VAL A 227 9.09 12.89 -0.06
C VAL A 227 7.88 13.13 -0.94
N HIS A 228 8.00 14.06 -1.89
CA HIS A 228 6.91 14.41 -2.81
C HIS A 228 7.15 13.90 -4.24
N SER A 229 8.33 13.37 -4.48
CA SER A 229 8.69 12.76 -5.77
C SER A 229 9.76 11.68 -5.59
N PHE A 230 10.01 10.91 -6.66
CA PHE A 230 11.07 9.92 -6.65
C PHE A 230 12.47 10.55 -6.70
N GLU A 231 12.60 11.76 -7.23
CA GLU A 231 13.88 12.50 -7.27
C GLU A 231 14.38 12.85 -5.86
N GLU A 232 13.45 13.06 -4.91
CA GLU A 232 13.78 13.31 -3.52
C GLU A 232 14.18 12.04 -2.75
N LEU A 233 13.92 10.85 -3.31
CA LEU A 233 14.09 9.58 -2.59
C LEU A 233 15.55 9.26 -2.33
N MET A 234 16.43 9.34 -3.35
CA MET A 234 17.84 8.95 -3.19
C MET A 234 18.57 9.80 -2.15
N PRO A 235 18.47 11.15 -2.12
CA PRO A 235 19.05 11.97 -1.06
C PRO A 235 18.54 11.61 0.35
N VAL A 236 17.29 11.21 0.47
CA VAL A 236 16.71 10.77 1.76
C VAL A 236 17.25 9.40 2.16
N LEU A 237 17.37 8.47 1.21
CA LEU A 237 17.96 7.15 1.46
C LEU A 237 19.42 7.24 1.92
N GLU A 238 20.23 8.07 1.28
CA GLU A 238 21.63 8.31 1.67
C GLU A 238 21.75 8.81 3.11
N LYS A 239 20.81 9.64 3.55
CA LYS A 239 20.80 10.21 4.90
C LYS A 239 20.30 9.22 5.96
N LEU A 240 19.25 8.46 5.66
CA LEU A 240 18.59 7.56 6.61
C LEU A 240 19.18 6.15 6.64
N ALA A 241 19.68 5.70 5.52
CA ALA A 241 20.23 4.37 5.32
C ALA A 241 21.51 4.48 4.50
N PRO A 242 22.63 4.98 5.09
CA PRO A 242 23.86 5.16 4.36
C PRO A 242 24.21 3.94 3.54
N LEU A 243 24.24 4.12 2.24
CA LEU A 243 24.60 3.09 1.27
C LEU A 243 26.11 2.92 1.40
N GLY A 244 26.56 1.73 1.87
CA GLY A 244 27.96 1.42 2.14
C GLY A 244 28.81 1.25 0.88
#